data_668297827de132036177d7d5ceb93ad8
#
_entry.id   668297827de132036177d7d5ceb93ad8
#
_cell.length_a   1.000
_cell.length_b   1.000
_cell.length_c   1.000
_cell.angle_alpha   90.00
_cell.angle_beta   90.00
_cell.angle_gamma   90.00
#
_symmetry.space_group_name_H-M   'P 1'
#
loop_
_entity.id
_entity.type
_entity.pdbx_description
1 polymer ?
#
loop_
_entity_poly.entity_id
_entity_poly.type
_entity_poly.pdbx_seq_one_letter_code
_entity_poly.pdbx_strand_id
1 'polypeptide(L)'
;MSSNAASRGINRFGNTAPPEILFVISALGQYCGAVIAVRLFDDLAPASVAWLRVIGAAIFLLAFSAKSLKRGGRWTRQQLISLSLFGISTALMNLFFYLAIQHLDLGKGVAIEFIGPITVAALRTRTSRNAVALILAVVGVVILSGLELGNEPLGLLYIFLASIMWALYIVIGSKVAGFDRGVSGLGIGLLIGAVFIAPFGAPSSGPAFGAPWILATCFLVGILSNAIGYGIDQFTLRRIPVRRFSVLLALLPVTATVFGLLFLNQVPSITDLIGISFVLIGVVVQQRDTLPATEVVA
;
A
#
# COMPACT_ATOMS: atom_id res chain seq x y z
N MET A 1 -7.71 32.89 2.11
CA MET A 1 -7.75 32.60 3.56
C MET A 1 -8.23 31.20 3.94
N SER A 2 -8.95 30.46 3.08
CA SER A 2 -9.54 29.14 3.40
C SER A 2 -8.54 27.97 3.50
N SER A 3 -7.43 27.99 2.75
CA SER A 3 -6.42 26.91 2.75
C SER A 3 -5.67 26.72 4.08
N ASN A 4 -5.55 27.77 4.88
CA ASN A 4 -4.87 27.71 6.20
C ASN A 4 -5.77 27.15 7.32
N ALA A 5 -7.07 27.20 7.17
CA ALA A 5 -8.01 26.66 8.16
C ALA A 5 -8.14 25.14 8.01
N ALA A 6 -8.23 24.65 6.77
CA ALA A 6 -8.31 23.21 6.48
C ALA A 6 -7.02 22.49 6.90
N SER A 7 -5.83 23.02 6.59
CA SER A 7 -4.56 22.42 6.99
C SER A 7 -4.35 22.43 8.52
N ARG A 8 -4.83 23.47 9.22
CA ARG A 8 -4.83 23.51 10.70
C ARG A 8 -5.82 22.53 11.31
N GLY A 9 -7.01 22.35 10.70
CA GLY A 9 -8.00 21.37 11.12
C GLY A 9 -7.50 19.94 11.01
N ILE A 10 -6.91 19.57 9.85
CA ILE A 10 -6.34 18.23 9.61
C ILE A 10 -5.16 17.95 10.56
N ASN A 11 -4.27 18.93 10.77
CA ASN A 11 -3.18 18.79 11.73
C ASN A 11 -3.67 18.69 13.17
N ARG A 12 -4.75 19.38 13.53
CA ARG A 12 -5.34 19.33 14.88
C ARG A 12 -6.05 17.99 15.11
N PHE A 13 -6.85 17.53 14.15
CA PHE A 13 -7.51 16.22 14.19
C PHE A 13 -6.49 15.08 14.21
N GLY A 14 -5.50 15.13 13.31
CA GLY A 14 -4.41 14.18 13.30
C GLY A 14 -3.63 14.16 14.62
N ASN A 15 -3.49 15.31 15.32
CA ASN A 15 -2.76 15.40 16.59
C ASN A 15 -3.56 14.91 17.81
N THR A 16 -4.88 14.91 17.75
CA THR A 16 -5.77 14.51 18.86
C THR A 16 -6.36 13.11 18.71
N ALA A 17 -6.51 12.63 17.48
CA ALA A 17 -7.08 11.30 17.23
C ALA A 17 -6.11 10.18 17.67
N PRO A 18 -6.62 9.11 18.30
CA PRO A 18 -5.84 7.90 18.57
C PRO A 18 -5.26 7.32 17.26
N PRO A 19 -3.99 6.93 17.26
CA PRO A 19 -3.34 6.36 16.07
C PRO A 19 -4.07 5.15 15.48
N GLU A 20 -4.72 4.36 16.32
CA GLU A 20 -5.51 3.20 15.96
C GLU A 20 -6.71 3.59 15.08
N ILE A 21 -7.40 4.68 15.43
CA ILE A 21 -8.54 5.21 14.65
C ILE A 21 -8.03 5.71 13.29
N LEU A 22 -6.92 6.42 13.28
CA LEU A 22 -6.32 6.91 12.03
C LEU A 22 -5.96 5.74 11.10
N PHE A 23 -5.40 4.66 11.66
CA PHE A 23 -5.06 3.48 10.88
C PHE A 23 -6.31 2.79 10.30
N VAL A 24 -7.38 2.63 11.11
CA VAL A 24 -8.65 2.08 10.62
C VAL A 24 -9.22 2.94 9.49
N ILE A 25 -9.19 4.27 9.62
CA ILE A 25 -9.62 5.18 8.55
C ILE A 25 -8.76 4.98 7.29
N SER A 26 -7.44 4.83 7.45
CA SER A 26 -6.52 4.54 6.35
C SER A 26 -6.90 3.24 5.65
N ALA A 27 -7.07 2.15 6.40
CA ALA A 27 -7.45 0.84 5.87
C ALA A 27 -8.80 0.88 5.14
N LEU A 28 -9.80 1.52 5.73
CA LEU A 28 -11.12 1.70 5.10
C LEU A 28 -10.99 2.49 3.79
N GLY A 29 -10.22 3.58 3.77
CA GLY A 29 -9.97 4.37 2.55
C GLY A 29 -9.27 3.55 1.47
N GLN A 30 -8.27 2.76 1.84
CA GLN A 30 -7.53 1.91 0.90
C GLN A 30 -8.44 0.84 0.26
N TYR A 31 -9.26 0.15 1.06
CA TYR A 31 -10.13 -0.92 0.53
C TYR A 31 -11.41 -0.41 -0.12
N CYS A 32 -11.94 0.74 0.29
CA CYS A 32 -12.95 1.46 -0.52
C CYS A 32 -12.39 1.75 -1.92
N GLY A 33 -11.17 2.28 -1.99
CA GLY A 33 -10.52 2.51 -3.26
C GLY A 33 -10.30 1.23 -4.07
N ALA A 34 -9.89 0.12 -3.42
CA ALA A 34 -9.70 -1.16 -4.10
C ALA A 34 -11.02 -1.72 -4.66
N VAL A 35 -12.12 -1.66 -3.90
CA VAL A 35 -13.44 -2.09 -4.38
C VAL A 35 -13.91 -1.26 -5.58
N ILE A 36 -13.77 0.07 -5.51
CA ILE A 36 -14.11 0.95 -6.63
C ILE A 36 -13.25 0.59 -7.86
N ALA A 37 -11.97 0.32 -7.66
CA ALA A 37 -11.07 -0.05 -8.74
C ALA A 37 -11.45 -1.39 -9.39
N VAL A 38 -11.79 -2.41 -8.60
CA VAL A 38 -12.24 -3.71 -9.13
C VAL A 38 -13.50 -3.54 -9.98
N ARG A 39 -14.44 -2.69 -9.57
CA ARG A 39 -15.64 -2.38 -10.38
C ARG A 39 -15.33 -1.61 -11.67
N LEU A 40 -14.22 -0.87 -11.72
CA LEU A 40 -13.77 -0.21 -12.94
C LEU A 40 -13.12 -1.18 -13.94
N PHE A 41 -12.80 -2.41 -13.55
CA PHE A 41 -12.19 -3.40 -14.45
C PHE A 41 -13.14 -3.82 -15.59
N ASP A 42 -14.44 -3.61 -15.43
CA ASP A 42 -15.43 -3.83 -16.49
C ASP A 42 -15.31 -2.77 -17.62
N ASP A 43 -14.86 -1.56 -17.29
CA ASP A 43 -14.77 -0.42 -18.22
C ASP A 43 -13.32 -0.13 -18.65
N LEU A 44 -12.33 -0.51 -17.84
CA LEU A 44 -10.93 -0.11 -18.01
C LEU A 44 -9.98 -1.22 -17.55
N ALA A 45 -8.96 -1.51 -18.35
CA ALA A 45 -7.95 -2.50 -18.00
C ALA A 45 -7.31 -2.21 -16.63
N PRO A 46 -7.07 -3.25 -15.78
CA PRO A 46 -6.50 -3.06 -14.44
C PRO A 46 -5.18 -2.29 -14.40
N ALA A 47 -4.33 -2.49 -15.42
CA ALA A 47 -3.07 -1.74 -15.56
C ALA A 47 -3.31 -0.24 -15.76
N SER A 48 -4.36 0.14 -16.52
CA SER A 48 -4.73 1.54 -16.73
C SER A 48 -5.31 2.16 -15.46
N VAL A 49 -6.14 1.41 -14.71
CA VAL A 49 -6.65 1.86 -13.41
C VAL A 49 -5.48 2.08 -12.45
N ALA A 50 -4.52 1.13 -12.36
CA ALA A 50 -3.33 1.26 -11.53
C ALA A 50 -2.49 2.49 -11.90
N TRP A 51 -2.30 2.74 -13.18
CA TRP A 51 -1.53 3.87 -13.68
C TRP A 51 -2.20 5.21 -13.37
N LEU A 52 -3.46 5.37 -13.73
CA LEU A 52 -4.22 6.62 -13.52
C LEU A 52 -4.39 6.96 -12.04
N ARG A 53 -4.58 5.96 -11.18
CA ARG A 53 -4.65 6.21 -9.72
C ARG A 53 -3.32 6.72 -9.16
N VAL A 54 -2.18 6.20 -9.63
CA VAL A 54 -0.85 6.68 -9.20
C VAL A 54 -0.62 8.12 -9.67
N ILE A 55 -1.03 8.45 -10.90
CA ILE A 55 -1.00 9.83 -11.42
C ILE A 55 -1.88 10.74 -10.55
N GLY A 56 -3.13 10.36 -10.29
CA GLY A 56 -4.06 11.14 -9.48
C GLY A 56 -3.50 11.42 -8.08
N ALA A 57 -2.92 10.42 -7.43
CA ALA A 57 -2.25 10.57 -6.15
C ALA A 57 -1.04 11.49 -6.23
N ALA A 58 -0.19 11.35 -7.25
CA ALA A 58 0.99 12.19 -7.45
C ALA A 58 0.59 13.66 -7.64
N ILE A 59 -0.37 13.94 -8.52
CA ILE A 59 -0.89 15.29 -8.77
C ILE A 59 -1.44 15.90 -7.47
N PHE A 60 -2.27 15.15 -6.73
CA PHE A 60 -2.84 15.61 -5.47
C PHE A 60 -1.76 15.97 -4.45
N LEU A 61 -0.79 15.08 -4.22
CA LEU A 61 0.29 15.28 -3.24
C LEU A 61 1.21 16.44 -3.64
N LEU A 62 1.54 16.59 -4.93
CA LEU A 62 2.34 17.70 -5.43
C LEU A 62 1.61 19.03 -5.30
N ALA A 63 0.32 19.08 -5.64
CA ALA A 63 -0.52 20.27 -5.45
C ALA A 63 -0.61 20.66 -3.96
N PHE A 64 -0.85 19.66 -3.08
CA PHE A 64 -0.91 19.88 -1.63
C PHE A 64 0.42 20.37 -1.05
N SER A 65 1.54 19.84 -1.55
CA SER A 65 2.89 20.18 -1.07
C SER A 65 3.59 21.29 -1.86
N ALA A 66 2.89 21.97 -2.79
CA ALA A 66 3.50 22.96 -3.69
C ALA A 66 4.27 24.08 -2.97
N LYS A 67 3.77 24.55 -1.81
CA LYS A 67 4.45 25.56 -0.98
C LYS A 67 5.74 25.01 -0.34
N SER A 68 5.71 23.77 0.12
CA SER A 68 6.88 23.09 0.71
C SER A 68 7.92 22.80 -0.36
N LEU A 69 7.48 22.41 -1.55
CA LEU A 69 8.34 22.13 -2.70
C LEU A 69 9.14 23.38 -3.13
N LYS A 70 8.49 24.54 -3.16
CA LYS A 70 9.14 25.82 -3.50
C LYS A 70 10.15 26.29 -2.45
N ARG A 71 9.92 25.99 -1.16
CA ARG A 71 10.82 26.38 -0.05
C ARG A 71 11.94 25.38 0.19
N GLY A 72 11.77 24.14 -0.25
CA GLY A 72 12.68 23.04 0.06
C GLY A 72 13.86 22.96 -0.88
N GLY A 73 14.86 23.78 -0.88
CA GLY A 73 16.16 23.71 -1.55
C GLY A 73 16.34 22.66 -2.69
N ARG A 74 17.51 22.62 -3.30
CA ARG A 74 17.82 21.66 -4.39
C ARG A 74 17.83 20.21 -3.88
N TRP A 75 17.36 19.28 -4.71
CA TRP A 75 17.42 17.84 -4.47
C TRP A 75 18.83 17.33 -4.74
N THR A 76 19.39 16.56 -3.83
CA THR A 76 20.67 15.88 -4.09
C THR A 76 20.46 14.69 -5.02
N ARG A 77 21.51 14.29 -5.75
CA ARG A 77 21.47 13.10 -6.61
C ARG A 77 21.04 11.83 -5.84
N GLN A 78 21.54 11.67 -4.62
CA GLN A 78 21.23 10.53 -3.77
C GLN A 78 19.73 10.53 -3.36
N GLN A 79 19.19 11.70 -3.01
CA GLN A 79 17.76 11.83 -2.71
C GLN A 79 16.90 11.47 -3.93
N LEU A 80 17.24 11.98 -5.11
CA LEU A 80 16.50 11.67 -6.34
C LEU A 80 16.53 10.19 -6.68
N ILE A 81 17.70 9.53 -6.60
CA ILE A 81 17.80 8.08 -6.84
C ILE A 81 16.94 7.30 -5.84
N SER A 82 17.02 7.62 -4.55
CA SER A 82 16.20 6.92 -3.53
C SER A 82 14.71 7.13 -3.73
N LEU A 83 14.29 8.36 -4.09
CA LEU A 83 12.89 8.68 -4.39
C LEU A 83 12.41 7.98 -5.67
N SER A 84 13.26 7.90 -6.70
CA SER A 84 12.93 7.19 -7.93
C SER A 84 12.72 5.71 -7.66
N LEU A 85 13.64 5.07 -6.97
CA LEU A 85 13.51 3.65 -6.60
C LEU A 85 12.29 3.40 -5.73
N PHE A 86 12.03 4.27 -4.76
CA PHE A 86 10.84 4.22 -3.91
C PHE A 86 9.56 4.34 -4.73
N GLY A 87 9.47 5.34 -5.60
CA GLY A 87 8.31 5.58 -6.44
C GLY A 87 8.07 4.47 -7.45
N ILE A 88 9.12 3.95 -8.09
CA ILE A 88 9.05 2.81 -9.02
C ILE A 88 8.57 1.57 -8.28
N SER A 89 9.13 1.24 -7.11
CA SER A 89 8.69 0.10 -6.32
C SER A 89 7.22 0.23 -5.91
N THR A 90 6.79 1.43 -5.49
CA THR A 90 5.40 1.70 -5.12
C THR A 90 4.45 1.56 -6.31
N ALA A 91 4.84 2.10 -7.48
CA ALA A 91 4.01 2.04 -8.68
C ALA A 91 3.89 0.61 -9.22
N LEU A 92 5.01 -0.15 -9.25
CA LEU A 92 5.00 -1.58 -9.64
C LEU A 92 4.21 -2.44 -8.64
N MET A 93 4.32 -2.19 -7.33
CA MET A 93 3.51 -2.85 -6.31
C MET A 93 2.02 -2.67 -6.63
N ASN A 94 1.59 -1.43 -6.87
CA ASN A 94 0.21 -1.14 -7.21
C ASN A 94 -0.23 -1.78 -8.55
N LEU A 95 0.64 -1.76 -9.56
CA LEU A 95 0.36 -2.38 -10.86
C LEU A 95 0.16 -3.89 -10.70
N PHE A 96 1.11 -4.57 -10.09
CA PHE A 96 1.03 -6.02 -9.90
C PHE A 96 -0.11 -6.43 -8.98
N PHE A 97 -0.39 -5.65 -7.94
CA PHE A 97 -1.55 -5.89 -7.07
C PHE A 97 -2.86 -5.83 -7.86
N TYR A 98 -3.05 -4.85 -8.73
CA TYR A 98 -4.28 -4.73 -9.53
C TYR A 98 -4.41 -5.82 -10.60
N LEU A 99 -3.29 -6.20 -11.21
CA LEU A 99 -3.26 -7.35 -12.10
C LEU A 99 -3.58 -8.65 -11.34
N ALA A 100 -3.15 -8.77 -10.09
CA ALA A 100 -3.44 -9.94 -9.26
C ALA A 100 -4.92 -10.02 -8.85
N ILE A 101 -5.51 -8.93 -8.35
CA ILE A 101 -6.91 -8.94 -7.88
C ILE A 101 -7.95 -8.95 -9.01
N GLN A 102 -7.53 -8.90 -10.27
CA GLN A 102 -8.36 -9.29 -11.41
C GLN A 102 -8.66 -10.79 -11.40
N HIS A 103 -7.75 -11.59 -10.86
CA HIS A 103 -7.76 -13.04 -10.85
C HIS A 103 -8.05 -13.62 -9.46
N LEU A 104 -7.65 -12.92 -8.41
CA LEU A 104 -7.75 -13.38 -7.02
C LEU A 104 -8.74 -12.53 -6.24
N ASP A 105 -9.42 -13.16 -5.29
CA ASP A 105 -10.24 -12.44 -4.31
C ASP A 105 -9.38 -11.44 -3.52
N LEU A 106 -9.96 -10.27 -3.23
CA LEU A 106 -9.27 -9.15 -2.58
C LEU A 106 -8.61 -9.55 -1.26
N GLY A 107 -9.34 -10.27 -0.39
CA GLY A 107 -8.82 -10.73 0.90
C GLY A 107 -7.67 -11.72 0.76
N LYS A 108 -7.77 -12.66 -0.19
CA LYS A 108 -6.75 -13.65 -0.50
C LYS A 108 -5.48 -12.96 -1.05
N GLY A 109 -5.64 -12.07 -2.01
CA GLY A 109 -4.53 -11.30 -2.58
C GLY A 109 -3.77 -10.54 -1.52
N VAL A 110 -4.48 -9.77 -0.68
CA VAL A 110 -3.85 -9.01 0.42
C VAL A 110 -3.12 -9.92 1.40
N ALA A 111 -3.70 -11.07 1.77
CA ALA A 111 -3.04 -12.01 2.70
C ALA A 111 -1.75 -12.58 2.12
N ILE A 112 -1.73 -12.98 0.85
CA ILE A 112 -0.52 -13.51 0.18
C ILE A 112 0.56 -12.41 0.07
N GLU A 113 0.16 -11.18 -0.27
CA GLU A 113 1.10 -10.05 -0.41
C GLU A 113 1.88 -9.77 0.89
N PHE A 114 1.30 -10.06 2.06
CA PHE A 114 1.93 -9.86 3.37
C PHE A 114 3.22 -10.67 3.59
N ILE A 115 3.50 -11.70 2.79
CA ILE A 115 4.76 -12.43 2.91
C ILE A 115 5.98 -11.52 2.71
N GLY A 116 5.86 -10.45 1.89
CA GLY A 116 6.92 -9.48 1.66
C GLY A 116 7.34 -8.74 2.94
N PRO A 117 6.44 -8.00 3.59
CA PRO A 117 6.70 -7.34 4.87
C PRO A 117 7.25 -8.27 5.95
N ILE A 118 6.66 -9.48 6.08
CA ILE A 118 7.09 -10.47 7.08
C ILE A 118 8.52 -10.94 6.78
N THR A 119 8.84 -11.18 5.52
CA THR A 119 10.20 -11.57 5.10
C THR A 119 11.22 -10.47 5.40
N VAL A 120 10.90 -9.21 5.10
CA VAL A 120 11.80 -8.08 5.41
C VAL A 120 12.12 -8.01 6.89
N ALA A 121 11.11 -8.15 7.73
CA ALA A 121 11.31 -8.10 9.17
C ALA A 121 12.08 -9.32 9.69
N ALA A 122 11.81 -10.53 9.18
CA ALA A 122 12.55 -11.75 9.54
C ALA A 122 14.04 -11.67 9.16
N LEU A 123 14.36 -11.05 8.02
CA LEU A 123 15.73 -10.85 7.57
C LEU A 123 16.47 -9.77 8.37
N ARG A 124 15.76 -8.73 8.81
CA ARG A 124 16.35 -7.64 9.59
C ARG A 124 16.63 -8.02 11.04
N THR A 125 15.74 -8.80 11.64
CA THR A 125 15.84 -9.20 13.05
C THR A 125 15.76 -10.73 13.14
N ARG A 126 16.92 -11.37 13.23
CA ARG A 126 17.05 -12.85 13.23
C ARG A 126 16.73 -13.42 14.61
N THR A 127 15.46 -13.44 14.99
CA THR A 127 14.95 -14.03 16.22
C THR A 127 14.17 -15.30 15.92
N SER A 128 14.07 -16.20 16.90
CA SER A 128 13.25 -17.42 16.78
C SER A 128 11.78 -17.09 16.48
N ARG A 129 11.29 -15.99 17.03
CA ARG A 129 9.90 -15.51 16.76
C ARG A 129 9.70 -15.10 15.34
N ASN A 130 10.63 -14.33 14.77
CA ASN A 130 10.55 -13.93 13.37
C ASN A 130 10.67 -15.14 12.43
N ALA A 131 11.43 -16.17 12.80
CA ALA A 131 11.45 -17.42 12.07
C ALA A 131 10.10 -18.14 12.14
N VAL A 132 9.47 -18.24 13.31
CA VAL A 132 8.12 -18.80 13.48
C VAL A 132 7.09 -17.98 12.70
N ALA A 133 7.15 -16.66 12.79
CA ALA A 133 6.26 -15.76 12.03
C ALA A 133 6.36 -15.99 10.51
N LEU A 134 7.59 -16.13 10.00
CA LEU A 134 7.83 -16.42 8.60
C LEU A 134 7.29 -17.80 8.20
N ILE A 135 7.53 -18.83 9.02
CA ILE A 135 6.99 -20.18 8.77
C ILE A 135 5.45 -20.14 8.71
N LEU A 136 4.80 -19.50 9.69
CA LEU A 136 3.35 -19.36 9.71
C LEU A 136 2.82 -18.63 8.46
N ALA A 137 3.47 -17.54 8.07
CA ALA A 137 3.09 -16.82 6.87
C ALA A 137 3.28 -17.67 5.59
N VAL A 138 4.38 -18.40 5.48
CA VAL A 138 4.64 -19.31 4.35
C VAL A 138 3.59 -20.41 4.31
N VAL A 139 3.26 -21.04 5.45
CA VAL A 139 2.19 -22.05 5.51
C VAL A 139 0.86 -21.47 5.06
N GLY A 140 0.49 -20.29 5.57
CA GLY A 140 -0.73 -19.60 5.16
C GLY A 140 -0.77 -19.31 3.66
N VAL A 141 0.34 -18.80 3.12
CA VAL A 141 0.47 -18.51 1.68
C VAL A 141 0.41 -19.80 0.85
N VAL A 142 1.03 -20.89 1.28
CA VAL A 142 0.95 -22.18 0.59
C VAL A 142 -0.48 -22.71 0.57
N ILE A 143 -1.22 -22.59 1.68
CA ILE A 143 -2.63 -22.96 1.74
C ILE A 143 -3.46 -22.13 0.74
N LEU A 144 -3.30 -20.82 0.74
CA LEU A 144 -4.01 -19.91 -0.17
C LEU A 144 -3.64 -20.12 -1.63
N SER A 145 -2.34 -20.32 -1.91
CA SER A 145 -1.84 -20.51 -3.27
C SER A 145 -2.13 -21.89 -3.85
N GLY A 146 -2.19 -22.93 -2.98
CA GLY A 146 -2.41 -24.30 -3.41
C GLY A 146 -3.73 -24.51 -4.15
N LEU A 147 -4.75 -23.73 -3.80
CA LEU A 147 -6.05 -23.76 -4.50
C LEU A 147 -6.00 -23.03 -5.86
N GLU A 148 -5.12 -22.06 -6.02
CA GLU A 148 -5.08 -21.17 -7.19
C GLU A 148 -4.04 -21.59 -8.24
N LEU A 149 -3.07 -22.46 -7.88
CA LEU A 149 -2.04 -22.93 -8.82
C LEU A 149 -2.62 -23.58 -10.07
N GLY A 150 -3.76 -24.27 -9.94
CA GLY A 150 -4.49 -24.88 -11.06
C GLY A 150 -5.47 -23.95 -11.77
N ASN A 151 -5.97 -22.92 -11.09
CA ASN A 151 -7.05 -22.07 -11.57
C ASN A 151 -6.53 -20.72 -12.07
N GLU A 152 -5.73 -20.00 -11.24
CA GLU A 152 -5.31 -18.62 -11.49
C GLU A 152 -3.79 -18.41 -11.29
N PRO A 153 -2.93 -19.12 -12.04
CA PRO A 153 -1.48 -19.03 -11.86
C PRO A 153 -0.92 -17.62 -12.15
N LEU A 154 -1.55 -16.87 -13.06
CA LEU A 154 -1.16 -15.49 -13.33
C LEU A 154 -1.45 -14.56 -12.16
N GLY A 155 -2.58 -14.74 -11.49
CA GLY A 155 -2.92 -14.01 -10.28
C GLY A 155 -1.88 -14.23 -9.19
N LEU A 156 -1.45 -15.48 -8.99
CA LEU A 156 -0.38 -15.81 -8.05
C LEU A 156 0.95 -15.19 -8.44
N LEU A 157 1.35 -15.23 -9.72
CA LEU A 157 2.57 -14.59 -10.17
C LEU A 157 2.55 -13.10 -9.86
N TYR A 158 1.47 -12.41 -10.19
CA TYR A 158 1.35 -10.97 -9.97
C TYR A 158 1.35 -10.61 -8.47
N ILE A 159 0.67 -11.38 -7.62
CA ILE A 159 0.65 -11.06 -6.19
C ILE A 159 2.01 -11.28 -5.52
N PHE A 160 2.79 -12.29 -5.94
CA PHE A 160 4.16 -12.46 -5.47
C PHE A 160 5.08 -11.34 -5.95
N LEU A 161 4.92 -10.87 -7.20
CA LEU A 161 5.64 -9.68 -7.68
C LEU A 161 5.26 -8.43 -6.87
N ALA A 162 3.98 -8.23 -6.57
CA ALA A 162 3.51 -7.15 -5.69
C ALA A 162 4.16 -7.23 -4.31
N SER A 163 4.20 -8.42 -3.71
CA SER A 163 4.83 -8.70 -2.43
C SER A 163 6.32 -8.35 -2.41
N ILE A 164 7.07 -8.71 -3.47
CA ILE A 164 8.49 -8.33 -3.62
C ILE A 164 8.62 -6.80 -3.71
N MET A 165 7.77 -6.14 -4.48
CA MET A 165 7.79 -4.68 -4.59
C MET A 165 7.44 -4.00 -3.27
N TRP A 166 6.53 -4.59 -2.49
CA TRP A 166 6.22 -4.10 -1.14
C TRP A 166 7.42 -4.24 -0.19
N ALA A 167 8.12 -5.37 -0.25
CA ALA A 167 9.36 -5.56 0.49
C ALA A 167 10.40 -4.48 0.13
N LEU A 168 10.61 -4.20 -1.16
CA LEU A 168 11.49 -3.13 -1.63
C LEU A 168 11.02 -1.75 -1.18
N TYR A 169 9.71 -1.47 -1.28
CA TYR A 169 9.10 -0.25 -0.76
C TYR A 169 9.43 -0.01 0.71
N ILE A 170 9.34 -1.04 1.56
CA ILE A 170 9.66 -0.93 2.99
C ILE A 170 11.15 -0.63 3.19
N VAL A 171 12.02 -1.36 2.50
CA VAL A 171 13.48 -1.21 2.64
C VAL A 171 13.95 0.17 2.16
N ILE A 172 13.47 0.61 1.00
CA ILE A 172 13.85 1.91 0.41
C ILE A 172 13.12 3.04 1.15
N GLY A 173 11.86 2.84 1.51
CA GLY A 173 11.04 3.81 2.22
C GLY A 173 11.62 4.21 3.57
N SER A 174 12.27 3.28 4.28
CA SER A 174 12.97 3.59 5.52
C SER A 174 14.11 4.61 5.33
N LYS A 175 14.81 4.58 4.18
CA LYS A 175 15.85 5.57 3.82
C LYS A 175 15.23 6.91 3.41
N VAL A 176 14.15 6.86 2.64
CA VAL A 176 13.42 8.05 2.16
C VAL A 176 12.78 8.81 3.33
N ALA A 177 12.28 8.11 4.34
CA ALA A 177 11.71 8.72 5.54
C ALA A 177 12.72 9.57 6.32
N GLY A 178 14.02 9.26 6.23
CA GLY A 178 15.11 10.06 6.80
C GLY A 178 15.37 11.38 6.05
N PHE A 179 14.81 11.57 4.85
CA PHE A 179 14.89 12.84 4.15
C PHE A 179 13.80 13.77 4.69
N ASP A 180 14.16 14.95 5.16
CA ASP A 180 13.18 15.93 5.68
C ASP A 180 12.39 16.61 4.55
N ARG A 181 11.74 15.80 3.70
CA ARG A 181 11.01 16.23 2.51
C ARG A 181 9.51 15.87 2.54
N GLY A 182 9.09 15.07 3.51
CA GLY A 182 7.69 14.74 3.80
C GLY A 182 6.86 14.39 2.56
N VAL A 183 5.68 14.99 2.48
CA VAL A 183 4.67 14.74 1.43
C VAL A 183 5.19 15.07 0.02
N SER A 184 6.08 16.08 -0.11
CA SER A 184 6.63 16.46 -1.42
C SER A 184 7.53 15.38 -2.02
N GLY A 185 8.30 14.67 -1.18
CA GLY A 185 9.10 13.53 -1.62
C GLY A 185 8.23 12.38 -2.12
N LEU A 186 7.16 12.05 -1.38
CA LEU A 186 6.20 11.03 -1.80
C LEU A 186 5.56 11.37 -3.16
N GLY A 187 5.11 12.62 -3.33
CA GLY A 187 4.51 13.07 -4.59
C GLY A 187 5.45 12.97 -5.80
N ILE A 188 6.74 13.37 -5.64
CA ILE A 188 7.75 13.23 -6.69
C ILE A 188 8.02 11.75 -6.99
N GLY A 189 8.19 10.93 -5.94
CA GLY A 189 8.38 9.49 -6.12
C GLY A 189 7.25 8.85 -6.91
N LEU A 190 5.99 9.11 -6.53
CA LEU A 190 4.83 8.59 -7.26
C LEU A 190 4.76 9.09 -8.71
N LEU A 191 5.13 10.35 -8.98
CA LEU A 191 5.15 10.86 -10.35
C LEU A 191 6.19 10.11 -11.20
N ILE A 192 7.40 9.88 -10.67
CA ILE A 192 8.44 9.09 -11.36
C ILE A 192 7.96 7.65 -11.57
N GLY A 193 7.34 7.05 -10.55
CA GLY A 193 6.74 5.72 -10.65
C GLY A 193 5.65 5.65 -11.71
N ALA A 194 4.76 6.66 -11.79
CA ALA A 194 3.73 6.75 -12.81
C ALA A 194 4.30 6.83 -14.23
N VAL A 195 5.38 7.60 -14.44
CA VAL A 195 6.08 7.66 -15.72
C VAL A 195 6.69 6.28 -16.05
N PHE A 196 7.25 5.60 -15.07
CA PHE A 196 7.87 4.28 -15.26
C PHE A 196 6.86 3.20 -15.68
N ILE A 197 5.67 3.16 -15.06
CA ILE A 197 4.61 2.19 -15.40
C ILE A 197 3.70 2.64 -16.56
N ALA A 198 3.91 3.84 -17.12
CA ALA A 198 3.12 4.34 -18.23
C ALA A 198 3.06 3.38 -19.45
N PRO A 199 4.15 2.69 -19.85
CA PRO A 199 4.09 1.74 -20.96
C PRO A 199 3.07 0.61 -20.76
N PHE A 200 2.76 0.25 -19.52
CA PHE A 200 1.79 -0.81 -19.19
C PHE A 200 0.36 -0.28 -19.05
N GLY A 201 0.19 0.94 -18.53
CA GLY A 201 -1.13 1.50 -18.23
C GLY A 201 -1.70 2.43 -19.32
N ALA A 202 -0.84 3.17 -20.03
CA ALA A 202 -1.29 4.15 -21.01
C ALA A 202 -1.93 3.54 -22.26
N PRO A 203 -1.47 2.41 -22.84
CA PRO A 203 -2.02 1.89 -24.10
C PRO A 203 -3.52 1.59 -24.02
N SER A 204 -4.01 1.07 -22.88
CA SER A 204 -5.42 0.70 -22.70
C SER A 204 -6.23 1.75 -21.94
N SER A 205 -5.70 2.97 -21.75
CA SER A 205 -6.38 4.04 -20.99
C SER A 205 -7.34 4.88 -21.79
N GLY A 206 -7.46 4.65 -23.10
CA GLY A 206 -8.36 5.40 -24.00
C GLY A 206 -9.78 5.61 -23.47
N PRO A 207 -10.47 4.57 -22.94
CA PRO A 207 -11.82 4.72 -22.40
C PRO A 207 -11.92 5.77 -21.27
N ALA A 208 -10.88 5.92 -20.43
CA ALA A 208 -10.89 6.90 -19.36
C ALA A 208 -10.87 8.34 -19.87
N PHE A 209 -10.27 8.60 -21.02
CA PHE A 209 -10.27 9.94 -21.64
C PHE A 209 -11.55 10.23 -22.42
N GLY A 210 -12.25 9.19 -22.88
CA GLY A 210 -13.56 9.30 -23.50
C GLY A 210 -14.71 9.48 -22.50
N ALA A 211 -14.51 9.08 -21.24
CA ALA A 211 -15.49 9.14 -20.16
C ALA A 211 -14.91 9.83 -18.93
N PRO A 212 -15.12 11.15 -18.74
CA PRO A 212 -14.51 11.92 -17.63
C PRO A 212 -14.79 11.36 -16.23
N TRP A 213 -15.90 10.66 -16.05
CA TRP A 213 -16.25 10.04 -14.79
C TRP A 213 -15.28 8.88 -14.43
N ILE A 214 -14.84 8.10 -15.43
CA ILE A 214 -13.85 7.01 -15.24
C ILE A 214 -12.53 7.62 -14.77
N LEU A 215 -12.05 8.67 -15.46
CA LEU A 215 -10.82 9.36 -15.10
C LEU A 215 -10.90 9.96 -13.68
N ALA A 216 -12.00 10.63 -13.36
CA ALA A 216 -12.23 11.21 -12.03
C ALA A 216 -12.27 10.13 -10.96
N THR A 217 -12.89 8.98 -11.24
CA THR A 217 -12.94 7.84 -10.30
C THR A 217 -11.58 7.23 -10.11
N CYS A 218 -10.76 7.04 -11.15
CA CYS A 218 -9.37 6.59 -11.01
C CYS A 218 -8.55 7.54 -10.12
N PHE A 219 -8.71 8.84 -10.31
CA PHE A 219 -8.02 9.86 -9.49
C PHE A 219 -8.49 9.81 -8.04
N LEU A 220 -9.81 9.69 -7.81
CA LEU A 220 -10.38 9.52 -6.47
C LEU A 220 -9.82 8.28 -5.77
N VAL A 221 -9.76 7.14 -6.46
CA VAL A 221 -9.14 5.92 -5.96
C VAL A 221 -7.68 6.16 -5.55
N GLY A 222 -6.92 6.88 -6.38
CA GLY A 222 -5.54 7.25 -6.08
C GLY A 222 -5.43 8.15 -4.85
N ILE A 223 -6.30 9.14 -4.72
CA ILE A 223 -6.32 10.04 -3.56
C ILE A 223 -6.66 9.26 -2.28
N LEU A 224 -7.70 8.43 -2.30
CA LEU A 224 -8.15 7.66 -1.14
C LEU A 224 -7.08 6.65 -0.69
N SER A 225 -6.56 5.85 -1.61
CA SER A 225 -5.68 4.74 -1.28
C SER A 225 -4.22 5.18 -1.11
N ASN A 226 -3.69 5.95 -2.06
CA ASN A 226 -2.26 6.25 -2.07
C ASN A 226 -1.94 7.56 -1.34
N ALA A 227 -2.71 8.64 -1.58
CA ALA A 227 -2.39 9.93 -0.98
C ALA A 227 -2.82 9.99 0.49
N ILE A 228 -4.08 9.67 0.78
CA ILE A 228 -4.62 9.71 2.14
C ILE A 228 -4.15 8.48 2.92
N GLY A 229 -4.31 7.27 2.38
CA GLY A 229 -3.92 6.02 3.01
C GLY A 229 -2.46 6.04 3.44
N TYR A 230 -1.53 6.14 2.51
CA TYR A 230 -0.09 6.17 2.83
C TYR A 230 0.32 7.41 3.62
N GLY A 231 -0.37 8.55 3.45
CA GLY A 231 -0.14 9.75 4.24
C GLY A 231 -0.47 9.53 5.71
N ILE A 232 -1.61 8.90 6.01
CA ILE A 232 -2.03 8.55 7.37
C ILE A 232 -1.10 7.48 7.95
N ASP A 233 -0.71 6.47 7.18
CA ASP A 233 0.19 5.41 7.63
C ASP A 233 1.55 5.98 8.03
N GLN A 234 2.13 6.86 7.22
CA GLN A 234 3.38 7.55 7.53
C GLN A 234 3.26 8.44 8.78
N PHE A 235 2.12 9.10 8.96
CA PHE A 235 1.86 9.92 10.14
C PHE A 235 1.69 9.06 11.40
N THR A 236 1.01 7.94 11.29
CA THR A 236 0.77 6.99 12.37
C THR A 236 2.09 6.34 12.81
N LEU A 237 2.94 5.93 11.87
CA LEU A 237 4.27 5.37 12.14
C LEU A 237 5.19 6.29 12.95
N ARG A 238 5.01 7.62 12.83
CA ARG A 238 5.79 8.59 13.62
C ARG A 238 5.29 8.72 15.08
N ARG A 239 4.11 8.18 15.42
CA ARG A 239 3.43 8.41 16.69
C ARG A 239 3.36 7.20 17.60
N ILE A 240 3.35 6.01 17.02
CA ILE A 240 3.26 4.78 17.77
C ILE A 240 4.51 3.94 17.59
N PRO A 241 4.89 3.18 18.64
CA PRO A 241 5.93 2.18 18.49
C PRO A 241 5.60 1.25 17.33
N VAL A 242 6.62 0.87 16.56
CA VAL A 242 6.49 -0.06 15.42
C VAL A 242 5.68 -1.30 15.80
N ARG A 243 5.83 -1.79 17.03
CA ARG A 243 5.05 -2.90 17.59
C ARG A 243 3.53 -2.69 17.54
N ARG A 244 3.02 -1.51 17.89
CA ARG A 244 1.57 -1.22 17.81
C ARG A 244 1.11 -1.06 16.37
N PHE A 245 1.91 -0.37 15.55
CA PHE A 245 1.61 -0.19 14.13
C PHE A 245 1.46 -1.52 13.40
N SER A 246 2.32 -2.46 13.70
CA SER A 246 2.28 -3.76 13.06
C SER A 246 1.05 -4.61 13.46
N VAL A 247 0.55 -4.51 14.74
CA VAL A 247 -0.75 -5.14 15.11
C VAL A 247 -1.87 -4.58 14.24
N LEU A 248 -1.81 -3.27 13.97
CA LEU A 248 -2.79 -2.62 13.10
C LEU A 248 -2.69 -3.12 11.65
N LEU A 249 -1.47 -3.39 11.15
CA LEU A 249 -1.28 -3.98 9.82
C LEU A 249 -2.00 -5.33 9.67
N ALA A 250 -2.10 -6.13 10.74
CA ALA A 250 -2.84 -7.38 10.70
C ALA A 250 -4.35 -7.19 10.43
N LEU A 251 -4.88 -5.99 10.62
CA LEU A 251 -6.26 -5.67 10.25
C LEU A 251 -6.46 -5.57 8.73
N LEU A 252 -5.40 -5.35 7.94
CA LEU A 252 -5.52 -5.15 6.50
C LEU A 252 -6.12 -6.37 5.78
N PRO A 253 -5.62 -7.62 5.93
CA PRO A 253 -6.24 -8.77 5.29
C PRO A 253 -7.68 -9.02 5.76
N VAL A 254 -7.97 -8.77 7.04
CA VAL A 254 -9.34 -8.88 7.58
C VAL A 254 -10.26 -7.87 6.93
N THR A 255 -9.83 -6.59 6.88
CA THR A 255 -10.62 -5.53 6.24
C THR A 255 -10.82 -5.82 4.76
N ALA A 256 -9.77 -6.28 4.06
CA ALA A 256 -9.85 -6.66 2.65
C ALA A 256 -10.87 -7.77 2.41
N THR A 257 -10.85 -8.82 3.25
CA THR A 257 -11.80 -9.95 3.17
C THR A 257 -13.24 -9.46 3.42
N VAL A 258 -13.45 -8.63 4.43
CA VAL A 258 -14.78 -8.06 4.73
C VAL A 258 -15.27 -7.20 3.58
N PHE A 259 -14.41 -6.37 2.98
CA PHE A 259 -14.77 -5.53 1.83
C PHE A 259 -15.03 -6.38 0.57
N GLY A 260 -14.24 -7.43 0.33
CA GLY A 260 -14.50 -8.39 -0.73
C GLY A 260 -15.87 -9.05 -0.59
N LEU A 261 -16.20 -9.51 0.63
CA LEU A 261 -17.50 -10.12 0.93
C LEU A 261 -18.66 -9.13 0.75
N LEU A 262 -18.57 -7.94 1.33
CA LEU A 262 -19.70 -7.00 1.37
C LEU A 262 -19.95 -6.28 0.03
N PHE A 263 -18.92 -6.01 -0.73
CA PHE A 263 -19.00 -5.12 -1.89
C PHE A 263 -18.70 -5.80 -3.23
N LEU A 264 -17.98 -6.94 -3.21
CA LEU A 264 -17.58 -7.66 -4.42
C LEU A 264 -18.22 -9.06 -4.51
N ASN A 265 -19.05 -9.45 -3.53
CA ASN A 265 -19.65 -10.79 -3.42
C ASN A 265 -18.62 -11.94 -3.38
N GLN A 266 -17.42 -11.67 -2.89
CA GLN A 266 -16.34 -12.64 -2.73
C GLN A 266 -16.51 -13.36 -1.40
N VAL A 267 -17.07 -14.58 -1.44
CA VAL A 267 -17.31 -15.39 -0.23
C VAL A 267 -16.08 -16.26 0.03
N PRO A 268 -15.30 -15.97 1.10
CA PRO A 268 -14.10 -16.75 1.39
C PRO A 268 -14.47 -18.19 1.77
N SER A 269 -13.77 -19.16 1.21
CA SER A 269 -13.88 -20.55 1.59
C SER A 269 -13.30 -20.78 3.00
N ILE A 270 -13.63 -21.94 3.61
CA ILE A 270 -13.02 -22.31 4.90
C ILE A 270 -11.48 -22.38 4.78
N THR A 271 -10.98 -22.88 3.66
CA THR A 271 -9.54 -22.96 3.39
C THR A 271 -8.91 -21.55 3.29
N ASP A 272 -9.61 -20.60 2.68
CA ASP A 272 -9.16 -19.21 2.63
C ASP A 272 -9.06 -18.59 4.03
N LEU A 273 -10.09 -18.82 4.86
CA LEU A 273 -10.10 -18.34 6.24
C LEU A 273 -8.96 -18.95 7.08
N ILE A 274 -8.66 -20.24 6.88
CA ILE A 274 -7.53 -20.90 7.55
C ILE A 274 -6.20 -20.26 7.08
N GLY A 275 -5.99 -20.14 5.77
CA GLY A 275 -4.77 -19.57 5.22
C GLY A 275 -4.55 -18.12 5.65
N ILE A 276 -5.60 -17.28 5.59
CA ILE A 276 -5.59 -15.90 6.09
C ILE A 276 -5.23 -15.89 7.59
N SER A 277 -5.83 -16.78 8.39
CA SER A 277 -5.55 -16.86 9.83
C SER A 277 -4.08 -17.18 10.12
N PHE A 278 -3.46 -18.09 9.38
CA PHE A 278 -2.02 -18.39 9.52
C PHE A 278 -1.15 -17.16 9.23
N VAL A 279 -1.44 -16.43 8.17
CA VAL A 279 -0.71 -15.18 7.84
C VAL A 279 -0.90 -14.16 8.96
N LEU A 280 -2.12 -13.95 9.45
CA LEU A 280 -2.42 -13.01 10.54
C LEU A 280 -1.68 -13.37 11.83
N ILE A 281 -1.68 -14.65 12.21
CA ILE A 281 -0.94 -15.13 13.38
C ILE A 281 0.56 -14.86 13.18
N GLY A 282 1.09 -15.11 11.97
CA GLY A 282 2.48 -14.78 11.61
C GLY A 282 2.79 -13.30 11.83
N VAL A 283 1.93 -12.40 11.33
CA VAL A 283 2.07 -10.94 11.55
C VAL A 283 2.06 -10.61 13.05
N VAL A 284 1.13 -11.17 13.83
CA VAL A 284 1.02 -10.91 15.28
C VAL A 284 2.21 -11.46 16.07
N VAL A 285 2.71 -12.64 15.73
CA VAL A 285 3.87 -13.26 16.39
C VAL A 285 5.14 -12.44 16.15
N GLN A 286 5.37 -11.98 14.91
CA GLN A 286 6.52 -11.19 14.52
C GLN A 286 6.70 -9.93 15.37
N GLN A 287 5.63 -9.29 15.74
CA GLN A 287 5.62 -7.94 16.33
C GLN A 287 6.16 -7.86 17.76
N ARG A 288 6.32 -8.99 18.42
CA ARG A 288 6.80 -9.00 19.81
C ARG A 288 8.29 -8.73 19.95
N ASP A 289 9.04 -8.72 18.84
CA ASP A 289 10.51 -8.60 18.82
C ASP A 289 11.08 -7.28 18.29
N THR A 290 10.24 -6.31 17.92
CA THR A 290 10.74 -5.00 17.49
C THR A 290 11.30 -4.22 18.68
N LEU A 291 12.59 -3.90 18.64
CA LEU A 291 13.30 -3.10 19.62
C LEU A 291 12.64 -1.73 19.88
N PRO A 292 12.74 -1.17 21.10
CA PRO A 292 12.19 0.16 21.38
C PRO A 292 12.85 1.23 20.50
N ALA A 293 12.07 2.23 20.10
CA ALA A 293 12.45 3.31 19.18
C ALA A 293 13.67 4.17 19.59
N THR A 294 14.29 3.87 20.73
CA THR A 294 15.44 4.61 21.28
C THR A 294 16.78 4.26 20.60
N GLU A 295 16.86 3.22 19.76
CA GLU A 295 18.14 2.82 19.13
C GLU A 295 18.25 3.19 17.64
N VAL A 296 17.35 3.97 17.08
CA VAL A 296 17.41 4.37 15.67
C VAL A 296 18.06 5.76 15.48
N VAL A 297 18.56 6.37 16.55
CA VAL A 297 19.33 7.64 16.52
C VAL A 297 20.72 7.39 17.06
N ALA A 298 21.54 6.71 16.30
CA ALA A 298 22.99 6.71 16.41
C ALA A 298 23.60 6.52 15.02
#